data_30eda01c98cf5fc8a68137d5b9bf747c
#
_entry.id   30eda01c98cf5fc8a68137d5b9bf747c
#
_cell.length_a   1.000
_cell.length_b   1.000
_cell.length_c   1.000
_cell.angle_alpha   90.00
_cell.angle_beta   90.00
_cell.angle_gamma   90.00
#
_symmetry.space_group_name_H-M   'P 1'
#
loop_
_entity.id
_entity.type
_entity.pdbx_description
1 polymer ?
#
loop_
_entity_poly.entity_id
_entity_poly.type
_entity_poly.pdbx_seq_one_letter_code
_entity_poly.pdbx_strand_id
1 'polypeptide(L)'
;MSPVRLSQDRWSRDVGGVRQVQVIVVSDGKQGDLADLRAAVVRLGGSVHARHPAVNGLTVQLPADKVALLAQRADVLGISPNRHVTCSASTLEAVTGSLTGNVRSYLLGSTYSGVDGSGVGIAVLDSGVMSQHRSFQDGIGFSRVARSVNMRNAVLSDWLVGVDSTLSPAPGTAALLAYENALLNITSTQDPYGHGTHVASVAAGRAAYQRPDSSGVAPGAKLYDVKVLDSEGVGTLSDVLEGIQWVIFHAREYNIRVMNRSLAAQSTASWRTDPQCI
;
A
#
# COMPACT_ATOMS: atom_id res chain seq x y z
N MET A 1 45.49 1.19 -2.78
CA MET A 1 44.22 1.30 -2.05
C MET A 1 43.82 2.76 -2.02
N SER A 2 42.90 3.19 -2.86
CA SER A 2 42.39 4.57 -2.86
C SER A 2 41.56 4.80 -1.60
N PRO A 3 41.77 5.93 -0.90
CA PRO A 3 40.93 6.22 0.27
C PRO A 3 39.48 6.41 -0.20
N VAL A 4 38.56 5.61 0.38
CA VAL A 4 37.12 5.82 0.26
C VAL A 4 36.86 7.26 0.72
N ARG A 5 36.52 8.16 -0.18
CA ARG A 5 35.99 9.47 0.18
C ARG A 5 34.67 9.23 0.91
N LEU A 6 34.71 9.33 2.23
CA LEU A 6 33.48 9.47 3.02
C LEU A 6 32.75 10.66 2.43
N SER A 7 31.57 10.40 1.86
CA SER A 7 30.65 11.45 1.41
C SER A 7 30.51 12.42 2.58
N GLN A 8 30.68 13.72 2.32
CA GLN A 8 30.47 14.75 3.34
C GLN A 8 28.98 14.64 3.71
N ASP A 9 28.73 13.99 4.83
CA ASP A 9 27.39 13.86 5.36
C ASP A 9 26.85 15.26 5.58
N ARG A 10 25.81 15.66 4.84
CA ARG A 10 25.28 17.03 4.86
C ARG A 10 24.72 17.45 6.22
N TRP A 11 24.65 16.52 7.19
CA TRP A 11 24.26 16.78 8.58
C TRP A 11 25.40 17.33 9.44
N SER A 12 26.63 17.43 8.93
CA SER A 12 27.76 17.99 9.64
C SER A 12 28.59 18.92 8.75
N ARG A 13 29.08 20.02 9.31
CA ARG A 13 29.97 20.99 8.63
C ARG A 13 30.82 21.77 9.61
N ASP A 14 31.92 22.32 9.15
CA ASP A 14 32.74 23.25 9.92
C ASP A 14 32.19 24.67 9.78
N VAL A 15 31.96 25.32 10.89
CA VAL A 15 31.51 26.71 10.98
C VAL A 15 32.42 27.46 11.95
N GLY A 16 33.19 28.44 11.44
CA GLY A 16 34.12 29.22 12.27
C GLY A 16 35.19 28.39 12.99
N GLY A 17 35.62 27.26 12.38
CA GLY A 17 36.63 26.36 12.97
C GLY A 17 36.04 25.36 13.98
N VAL A 18 34.70 25.35 14.18
CA VAL A 18 34.03 24.41 15.06
C VAL A 18 33.17 23.46 14.22
N ARG A 19 33.39 22.15 14.42
CA ARG A 19 32.55 21.13 13.78
C ARG A 19 31.14 21.20 14.35
N GLN A 20 30.16 21.58 13.54
CA GLN A 20 28.74 21.62 13.87
C GLN A 20 28.05 20.40 13.30
N VAL A 21 27.07 19.87 14.06
CA VAL A 21 26.24 18.75 13.63
C VAL A 21 24.75 19.09 13.77
N GLN A 22 23.95 18.64 12.82
CA GLN A 22 22.50 18.63 12.93
C GLN A 22 22.02 17.24 13.33
N VAL A 23 21.29 17.16 14.43
CA VAL A 23 20.82 15.89 14.98
C VAL A 23 19.35 15.98 15.37
N ILE A 24 18.69 14.85 15.41
CA ILE A 24 17.35 14.67 15.99
C ILE A 24 17.55 14.08 17.38
N VAL A 25 17.04 14.76 18.37
CA VAL A 25 17.06 14.33 19.78
C VAL A 25 15.67 13.89 20.17
N VAL A 26 15.53 12.65 20.65
CA VAL A 26 14.26 12.08 21.14
C VAL A 26 14.29 12.08 22.66
N SER A 27 13.24 12.58 23.27
CA SER A 27 13.05 12.70 24.73
C SER A 27 12.03 11.69 25.24
N ASP A 28 12.03 11.47 26.56
CA ASP A 28 11.04 10.63 27.27
C ASP A 28 9.61 11.23 27.29
N GLY A 29 9.44 12.45 26.80
CA GLY A 29 8.15 13.11 26.64
C GLY A 29 7.47 13.58 27.93
N LYS A 30 8.11 13.46 29.10
CA LYS A 30 7.50 13.90 30.38
C LYS A 30 7.25 15.39 30.44
N GLN A 31 8.02 16.18 29.71
CA GLN A 31 7.78 17.61 29.53
C GLN A 31 7.19 17.85 28.14
N GLY A 32 5.94 18.22 28.06
CA GLY A 32 5.20 18.31 26.80
C GLY A 32 5.75 19.30 25.78
N ASP A 33 6.45 20.37 26.22
CA ASP A 33 7.07 21.38 25.33
C ASP A 33 8.59 21.25 25.23
N LEU A 34 9.19 20.29 25.96
CA LEU A 34 10.64 20.02 26.03
C LEU A 34 11.47 21.26 26.39
N ALA A 35 10.95 22.13 27.25
CA ALA A 35 11.57 23.43 27.61
C ALA A 35 12.98 23.28 28.17
N ASP A 36 13.17 22.33 29.09
CA ASP A 36 14.49 22.09 29.72
C ASP A 36 15.51 21.54 28.73
N LEU A 37 15.07 20.66 27.83
CA LEU A 37 15.92 20.13 26.79
C LEU A 37 16.31 21.22 25.77
N ARG A 38 15.38 22.07 25.36
CA ARG A 38 15.65 23.22 24.48
C ARG A 38 16.65 24.19 25.13
N ALA A 39 16.44 24.51 26.41
CA ALA A 39 17.36 25.37 27.16
C ALA A 39 18.76 24.75 27.30
N ALA A 40 18.84 23.42 27.47
CA ALA A 40 20.11 22.70 27.52
C ALA A 40 20.86 22.78 26.21
N VAL A 41 20.20 22.60 25.06
CA VAL A 41 20.79 22.75 23.72
C VAL A 41 21.41 24.15 23.56
N VAL A 42 20.67 25.19 23.92
CA VAL A 42 21.15 26.59 23.82
C VAL A 42 22.35 26.83 24.73
N ARG A 43 22.32 26.33 25.97
CA ARG A 43 23.49 26.44 26.91
C ARG A 43 24.75 25.72 26.40
N LEU A 44 24.59 24.67 25.59
CA LEU A 44 25.69 23.97 24.97
C LEU A 44 26.21 24.66 23.68
N GLY A 45 25.71 25.85 23.39
CA GLY A 45 26.08 26.62 22.18
C GLY A 45 25.38 26.13 20.92
N GLY A 46 24.30 25.39 21.07
CA GLY A 46 23.48 24.89 19.96
C GLY A 46 22.26 25.76 19.67
N SER A 47 21.52 25.36 18.64
CA SER A 47 20.26 25.97 18.21
C SER A 47 19.18 24.91 18.06
N VAL A 48 17.94 25.26 18.38
CA VAL A 48 16.78 24.40 18.15
C VAL A 48 16.07 24.83 16.89
N HIS A 49 15.98 23.95 15.90
CA HIS A 49 15.44 24.27 14.57
C HIS A 49 13.98 23.87 14.43
N ALA A 50 13.57 22.73 15.02
CA ALA A 50 12.20 22.26 14.96
C ALA A 50 11.86 21.39 16.17
N ARG A 51 10.56 21.34 16.48
CA ARG A 51 9.98 20.40 17.47
C ARG A 51 9.08 19.41 16.74
N HIS A 52 9.18 18.15 17.13
CA HIS A 52 8.41 17.02 16.57
C HIS A 52 7.56 16.38 17.68
N PRO A 53 6.34 16.91 17.94
CA PRO A 53 5.50 16.43 19.04
C PRO A 53 5.17 14.93 18.95
N ALA A 54 4.97 14.42 17.73
CA ALA A 54 4.59 13.02 17.52
C ALA A 54 5.63 11.99 18.03
N VAL A 55 6.89 12.42 18.14
CA VAL A 55 8.00 11.56 18.63
C VAL A 55 8.72 12.14 19.83
N ASN A 56 8.13 13.15 20.47
CA ASN A 56 8.74 13.90 21.58
C ASN A 56 10.17 14.34 21.26
N GLY A 57 10.41 14.83 20.06
CA GLY A 57 11.74 15.08 19.53
C GLY A 57 11.99 16.54 19.15
N LEU A 58 13.27 16.85 19.00
CA LEU A 58 13.78 18.14 18.52
C LEU A 58 14.78 17.90 17.38
N THR A 59 14.72 18.72 16.34
CA THR A 59 15.86 18.92 15.42
C THR A 59 16.72 20.04 15.97
N VAL A 60 17.97 19.74 16.24
CA VAL A 60 18.91 20.68 16.82
C VAL A 60 20.22 20.73 16.03
N GLN A 61 20.89 21.88 16.08
CA GLN A 61 22.28 22.03 15.66
C GLN A 61 23.12 22.33 16.91
N LEU A 62 24.27 21.67 17.03
CA LEU A 62 25.19 21.94 18.15
C LEU A 62 26.63 21.54 17.78
N PRO A 63 27.64 22.04 18.52
CA PRO A 63 29.01 21.58 18.37
C PRO A 63 29.12 20.06 18.56
N ALA A 64 29.88 19.38 17.70
CA ALA A 64 29.98 17.93 17.69
C ALA A 64 30.50 17.36 19.04
N ASP A 65 31.42 18.08 19.70
CA ASP A 65 31.98 17.72 21.01
C ASP A 65 30.94 17.79 22.15
N LYS A 66 29.80 18.47 21.95
CA LYS A 66 28.72 18.61 22.93
C LYS A 66 27.65 17.54 22.82
N VAL A 67 27.63 16.75 21.77
CA VAL A 67 26.63 15.68 21.56
C VAL A 67 26.64 14.68 22.71
N ALA A 68 27.82 14.25 23.16
CA ALA A 68 27.96 13.31 24.27
C ALA A 68 27.42 13.87 25.60
N LEU A 69 27.59 15.17 25.85
CA LEU A 69 27.04 15.83 27.03
C LEU A 69 25.51 15.89 27.01
N LEU A 70 24.94 16.16 25.82
CA LEU A 70 23.50 16.15 25.64
C LEU A 70 22.91 14.73 25.81
N ALA A 71 23.61 13.72 25.31
CA ALA A 71 23.19 12.31 25.42
C ALA A 71 23.19 11.75 26.84
N GLN A 72 23.96 12.35 27.77
CA GLN A 72 24.02 11.96 29.19
C GLN A 72 22.82 12.41 30.00
N ARG A 73 21.94 13.22 29.45
CA ARG A 73 20.74 13.68 30.16
C ARG A 73 19.75 12.52 30.35
N ALA A 74 19.14 12.46 31.52
CA ALA A 74 18.18 11.43 31.88
C ALA A 74 16.87 11.49 31.04
N ASP A 75 16.53 12.66 30.49
CA ASP A 75 15.36 12.90 29.69
C ASP A 75 15.61 12.65 28.18
N VAL A 76 16.83 12.30 27.76
CA VAL A 76 17.18 11.98 26.38
C VAL A 76 17.20 10.47 26.16
N LEU A 77 16.33 9.98 25.31
CA LEU A 77 16.24 8.56 24.94
C LEU A 77 17.18 8.19 23.79
N GLY A 78 17.45 9.14 22.88
CA GLY A 78 18.32 8.89 21.75
C GLY A 78 18.65 10.14 20.97
N ILE A 79 19.78 10.09 20.29
CA ILE A 79 20.24 11.13 19.37
C ILE A 79 20.65 10.46 18.05
N SER A 80 20.12 10.94 16.94
CA SER A 80 20.48 10.46 15.60
C SER A 80 20.86 11.61 14.68
N PRO A 81 21.77 11.41 13.71
CA PRO A 81 22.05 12.41 12.71
C PRO A 81 20.80 12.78 11.89
N ASN A 82 20.64 14.07 11.57
CA ASN A 82 19.62 14.54 10.65
C ASN A 82 20.06 14.21 9.21
N ARG A 83 19.88 12.96 8.82
CA ARG A 83 20.31 12.44 7.53
C ARG A 83 19.43 12.95 6.40
N HIS A 84 20.00 13.08 5.22
CA HIS A 84 19.23 13.25 4.01
C HIS A 84 18.36 12.03 3.76
N VAL A 85 17.08 12.28 3.55
CA VAL A 85 16.14 11.27 3.04
C VAL A 85 16.06 11.47 1.54
N THR A 86 16.42 10.46 0.78
CA THR A 86 16.21 10.41 -0.68
C THR A 86 15.14 9.37 -0.96
N CYS A 87 14.32 9.61 -1.99
CA CYS A 87 13.46 8.58 -2.53
C CYS A 87 14.36 7.42 -3.00
N SER A 88 14.31 6.31 -2.29
CA SER A 88 14.85 5.02 -2.75
C SER A 88 13.74 4.28 -3.49
N ALA A 89 14.08 3.16 -4.14
CA ALA A 89 13.10 2.21 -4.66
C ALA A 89 12.08 1.88 -3.57
N SER A 90 10.82 1.65 -3.98
CA SER A 90 9.75 1.25 -3.07
C SER A 90 10.22 0.11 -2.16
N THR A 91 9.96 0.22 -0.88
CA THR A 91 10.30 -0.84 0.09
C THR A 91 9.72 -2.18 -0.36
N LEU A 92 8.51 -2.18 -0.92
CA LEU A 92 7.86 -3.36 -1.48
C LEU A 92 8.69 -3.97 -2.62
N GLU A 93 9.12 -3.17 -3.58
CA GLU A 93 9.93 -3.64 -4.72
C GLU A 93 11.30 -4.15 -4.29
N ALA A 94 11.91 -3.51 -3.30
CA ALA A 94 13.19 -3.94 -2.73
C ALA A 94 13.05 -5.28 -1.99
N VAL A 95 12.04 -5.42 -1.13
CA VAL A 95 11.79 -6.63 -0.32
C VAL A 95 11.36 -7.81 -1.20
N THR A 96 10.53 -7.59 -2.21
CA THR A 96 10.08 -8.65 -3.13
C THR A 96 11.11 -8.98 -4.21
N GLY A 97 12.17 -8.18 -4.36
CA GLY A 97 13.16 -8.33 -5.42
C GLY A 97 12.61 -8.04 -6.82
N SER A 98 11.43 -7.41 -6.92
CA SER A 98 10.81 -7.14 -8.21
C SER A 98 11.52 -6.03 -9.02
N LEU A 99 12.35 -5.21 -8.36
CA LEU A 99 13.22 -4.22 -9.00
C LEU A 99 14.67 -4.74 -9.08
N THR A 100 14.85 -5.88 -9.71
CA THR A 100 16.17 -6.46 -9.98
C THR A 100 16.38 -6.58 -11.48
N GLY A 101 17.64 -6.63 -11.93
CA GLY A 101 17.96 -6.75 -13.36
C GLY A 101 17.36 -7.97 -14.05
N ASN A 102 17.00 -9.00 -13.30
CA ASN A 102 16.36 -10.21 -13.81
C ASN A 102 14.82 -10.10 -13.91
N VAL A 103 14.22 -9.14 -13.25
CA VAL A 103 12.76 -8.93 -13.25
C VAL A 103 12.41 -7.68 -14.04
N ARG A 104 12.75 -6.52 -13.54
CA ARG A 104 12.52 -5.24 -14.22
C ARG A 104 13.43 -4.13 -13.73
N SER A 105 13.57 -3.11 -14.54
CA SER A 105 14.21 -1.85 -14.19
C SER A 105 13.37 -0.66 -14.62
N TYR A 106 13.54 0.48 -13.97
CA TYR A 106 12.94 1.73 -14.44
C TYR A 106 13.66 2.23 -15.69
N LEU A 107 12.87 2.56 -16.70
CA LEU A 107 13.28 3.43 -17.79
C LEU A 107 12.97 4.90 -17.45
N LEU A 108 13.33 5.82 -18.33
CA LEU A 108 12.97 7.23 -18.20
C LEU A 108 11.44 7.38 -18.07
N GLY A 109 11.02 8.11 -17.05
CA GLY A 109 9.60 8.36 -16.78
C GLY A 109 8.92 7.25 -15.97
N SER A 110 7.71 6.81 -16.36
CA SER A 110 6.86 5.81 -15.69
C SER A 110 6.87 4.44 -16.35
N THR A 111 7.82 4.21 -17.25
CA THR A 111 7.94 2.97 -17.99
C THR A 111 8.92 2.02 -17.30
N TYR A 112 8.65 0.73 -17.42
CA TYR A 112 9.53 -0.34 -16.96
C TYR A 112 10.11 -1.07 -18.17
N SER A 113 11.32 -1.60 -18.01
CA SER A 113 11.88 -2.63 -18.86
C SER A 113 11.89 -3.95 -18.10
N GLY A 114 11.38 -5.01 -18.70
CA GLY A 114 11.31 -6.32 -18.08
C GLY A 114 9.89 -6.74 -17.72
N VAL A 115 9.75 -7.61 -16.72
CA VAL A 115 8.48 -8.23 -16.33
C VAL A 115 7.73 -7.35 -15.34
N ASP A 116 6.64 -6.76 -15.78
CA ASP A 116 5.80 -5.85 -14.98
C ASP A 116 4.36 -6.32 -14.78
N GLY A 117 4.02 -7.52 -15.25
CA GLY A 117 2.66 -8.07 -15.23
C GLY A 117 1.79 -7.67 -16.42
N SER A 118 2.33 -6.97 -17.43
CA SER A 118 1.59 -6.63 -18.64
C SER A 118 1.01 -7.88 -19.31
N GLY A 119 -0.24 -7.80 -19.73
CA GLY A 119 -0.98 -8.92 -20.33
C GLY A 119 -1.59 -9.90 -19.32
N VAL A 120 -1.32 -9.78 -18.02
CA VAL A 120 -1.89 -10.64 -16.97
C VAL A 120 -3.03 -9.94 -16.27
N GLY A 121 -4.10 -10.67 -15.96
CA GLY A 121 -5.21 -10.25 -15.12
C GLY A 121 -5.02 -10.73 -13.68
N ILE A 122 -5.27 -9.83 -12.73
CA ILE A 122 -5.33 -10.12 -11.28
C ILE A 122 -6.75 -9.80 -10.81
N ALA A 123 -7.46 -10.79 -10.29
CA ALA A 123 -8.73 -10.59 -9.63
C ALA A 123 -8.51 -10.31 -8.13
N VAL A 124 -9.21 -9.31 -7.60
CA VAL A 124 -9.16 -8.94 -6.18
C VAL A 124 -10.56 -9.13 -5.60
N LEU A 125 -10.72 -10.16 -4.77
CA LEU A 125 -11.95 -10.47 -4.04
C LEU A 125 -11.89 -9.80 -2.67
N ASP A 126 -12.56 -8.63 -2.54
CA ASP A 126 -12.42 -7.78 -1.37
C ASP A 126 -13.61 -6.81 -1.20
N SER A 127 -13.41 -5.69 -0.54
CA SER A 127 -14.40 -4.63 -0.31
C SER A 127 -14.70 -3.75 -1.53
N GLY A 128 -14.04 -3.99 -2.65
CA GLY A 128 -14.10 -3.21 -3.87
C GLY A 128 -12.74 -2.58 -4.21
N VAL A 129 -12.64 -1.99 -5.39
CA VAL A 129 -11.45 -1.24 -5.83
C VAL A 129 -11.89 0.10 -6.44
N MET A 130 -11.34 1.19 -5.95
CA MET A 130 -11.57 2.54 -6.51
C MET A 130 -10.93 2.66 -7.89
N SER A 131 -11.64 2.29 -8.94
CA SER A 131 -11.12 2.16 -10.30
C SER A 131 -10.51 3.46 -10.87
N GLN A 132 -10.97 4.60 -10.37
CA GLN A 132 -10.47 5.93 -10.78
C GLN A 132 -9.27 6.39 -9.95
N HIS A 133 -8.83 5.62 -8.95
CA HIS A 133 -7.67 5.98 -8.17
C HIS A 133 -6.42 6.03 -9.04
N ARG A 134 -5.59 7.06 -8.86
CA ARG A 134 -4.40 7.31 -9.69
C ARG A 134 -3.40 6.15 -9.72
N SER A 135 -3.34 5.33 -8.68
CA SER A 135 -2.50 4.12 -8.65
C SER A 135 -2.87 3.09 -9.71
N PHE A 136 -4.09 3.15 -10.25
CA PHE A 136 -4.56 2.19 -11.24
C PHE A 136 -4.62 2.76 -12.65
N GLN A 137 -4.16 3.97 -12.87
CA GLN A 137 -4.07 4.54 -14.21
C GLN A 137 -2.85 3.98 -14.95
N ASP A 138 -3.01 3.82 -16.25
CA ASP A 138 -1.90 3.55 -17.17
C ASP A 138 -1.08 4.82 -17.45
N GLY A 139 -0.10 4.73 -18.36
CA GLY A 139 0.78 5.86 -18.71
C GLY A 139 0.07 7.03 -19.38
N ILE A 140 -1.16 6.86 -19.84
CA ILE A 140 -1.98 7.85 -20.55
C ILE A 140 -3.27 8.23 -19.81
N GLY A 141 -3.44 7.73 -18.60
CA GLY A 141 -4.51 8.16 -17.69
C GLY A 141 -5.76 7.27 -17.66
N PHE A 142 -5.81 6.17 -18.41
CA PHE A 142 -6.92 5.22 -18.35
C PHE A 142 -6.78 4.24 -17.21
N SER A 143 -7.92 3.86 -16.61
CA SER A 143 -7.93 2.86 -15.54
C SER A 143 -7.53 1.48 -16.06
N ARG A 144 -6.66 0.79 -15.31
CA ARG A 144 -6.33 -0.62 -15.51
C ARG A 144 -7.27 -1.57 -14.77
N VAL A 145 -8.24 -1.04 -14.01
CA VAL A 145 -9.34 -1.83 -13.47
C VAL A 145 -10.32 -2.06 -14.62
N ALA A 146 -10.21 -3.21 -15.25
CA ALA A 146 -10.92 -3.54 -16.49
C ALA A 146 -12.41 -3.87 -16.26
N ARG A 147 -12.74 -4.40 -15.10
CA ARG A 147 -14.10 -4.71 -14.64
C ARG A 147 -14.19 -4.49 -13.14
N SER A 148 -15.35 -3.99 -12.71
CA SER A 148 -15.76 -3.92 -11.30
C SER A 148 -17.13 -4.56 -11.18
N VAL A 149 -17.23 -5.60 -10.38
CA VAL A 149 -18.47 -6.34 -10.12
C VAL A 149 -18.73 -6.42 -8.61
N ASN A 150 -20.00 -6.45 -8.23
CA ASN A 150 -20.43 -6.56 -6.85
C ASN A 150 -21.26 -7.84 -6.68
N MET A 151 -20.67 -8.87 -6.09
CA MET A 151 -21.29 -10.17 -5.90
C MET A 151 -22.44 -10.14 -4.89
N ARG A 152 -22.50 -9.14 -4.03
CA ARG A 152 -23.62 -8.93 -3.11
C ARG A 152 -24.94 -8.63 -3.84
N ASN A 153 -24.87 -8.29 -5.13
CA ASN A 153 -26.03 -8.15 -6.00
C ASN A 153 -26.45 -9.48 -6.66
N ALA A 154 -25.61 -10.51 -6.58
CA ALA A 154 -25.85 -11.81 -7.20
C ALA A 154 -26.77 -12.71 -6.36
N VAL A 155 -26.63 -12.60 -5.04
CA VAL A 155 -27.41 -13.41 -4.11
C VAL A 155 -28.74 -12.73 -3.91
N LEU A 156 -29.82 -13.36 -4.37
CA LEU A 156 -31.20 -12.94 -4.02
C LEU A 156 -31.34 -13.05 -2.51
N SER A 157 -31.57 -11.89 -1.89
CA SER A 157 -31.48 -11.77 -0.46
C SER A 157 -32.37 -12.75 0.26
N ASP A 158 -31.80 -13.29 1.14
CA ASP A 158 -32.10 -13.54 2.53
C ASP A 158 -33.57 -13.59 2.83
N TRP A 159 -34.01 -14.72 3.34
CA TRP A 159 -35.27 -14.86 3.99
C TRP A 159 -36.53 -14.90 3.07
N LEU A 160 -36.36 -14.97 1.74
CA LEU A 160 -37.43 -15.25 0.81
C LEU A 160 -37.82 -16.73 0.89
N VAL A 161 -39.14 -17.01 1.03
CA VAL A 161 -39.67 -18.37 1.09
C VAL A 161 -40.19 -18.77 -0.29
N GLY A 162 -39.86 -20.00 -0.73
CA GLY A 162 -40.41 -20.56 -1.98
C GLY A 162 -39.70 -20.07 -3.25
N VAL A 163 -38.50 -19.49 -3.14
CA VAL A 163 -37.70 -19.06 -4.30
C VAL A 163 -36.67 -20.13 -4.62
N ASP A 164 -36.57 -20.50 -5.89
CA ASP A 164 -35.47 -21.29 -6.45
C ASP A 164 -34.66 -20.39 -7.39
N SER A 165 -33.44 -20.01 -6.99
CA SER A 165 -32.55 -19.16 -7.76
C SER A 165 -31.36 -19.93 -8.35
N THR A 166 -31.43 -21.25 -8.42
CA THR A 166 -30.37 -22.10 -8.99
C THR A 166 -30.30 -22.09 -10.53
N LEU A 167 -31.10 -21.23 -11.16
CA LEU A 167 -31.09 -21.08 -12.63
C LEU A 167 -29.81 -20.38 -13.09
N SER A 168 -28.85 -21.16 -13.60
CA SER A 168 -27.68 -20.63 -14.27
C SER A 168 -28.02 -20.23 -15.71
N PRO A 169 -27.91 -18.94 -16.08
CA PRO A 169 -28.17 -18.51 -17.45
C PRO A 169 -27.17 -19.16 -18.43
N ALA A 170 -27.70 -19.67 -19.54
CA ALA A 170 -26.83 -20.29 -20.56
C ALA A 170 -25.94 -19.25 -21.25
N PRO A 171 -24.70 -19.61 -21.65
CA PRO A 171 -23.80 -18.73 -22.38
C PRO A 171 -24.43 -18.16 -23.66
N GLY A 172 -24.23 -16.87 -23.91
CA GLY A 172 -24.75 -16.17 -25.09
C GLY A 172 -26.24 -15.78 -25.02
N THR A 173 -26.92 -16.01 -23.89
CA THR A 173 -28.33 -15.64 -23.74
C THR A 173 -28.52 -14.22 -23.19
N ALA A 174 -29.68 -13.62 -23.49
CA ALA A 174 -30.07 -12.33 -22.91
C ALA A 174 -30.16 -12.38 -21.37
N ALA A 175 -30.49 -13.53 -20.80
CA ALA A 175 -30.54 -13.75 -19.37
C ALA A 175 -29.13 -13.64 -18.72
N LEU A 176 -28.10 -14.21 -19.35
CA LEU A 176 -26.72 -14.06 -18.89
C LEU A 176 -26.26 -12.61 -18.98
N LEU A 177 -26.56 -11.93 -20.09
CA LEU A 177 -26.20 -10.51 -20.23
C LEU A 177 -26.88 -9.64 -19.18
N ALA A 178 -28.14 -9.89 -18.86
CA ALA A 178 -28.87 -9.18 -17.81
C ALA A 178 -28.26 -9.44 -16.43
N TYR A 179 -27.89 -10.67 -16.13
CA TYR A 179 -27.18 -11.04 -14.90
C TYR A 179 -25.84 -10.32 -14.77
N GLU A 180 -24.99 -10.38 -15.80
CA GLU A 180 -23.69 -9.70 -15.82
C GLU A 180 -23.81 -8.18 -15.64
N ASN A 181 -24.82 -7.57 -16.25
CA ASN A 181 -25.09 -6.14 -16.07
C ASN A 181 -25.55 -5.79 -14.67
N ALA A 182 -26.33 -6.66 -14.02
CA ALA A 182 -26.77 -6.46 -12.64
C ALA A 182 -25.61 -6.53 -11.62
N LEU A 183 -24.54 -7.26 -11.96
CA LEU A 183 -23.36 -7.36 -11.13
C LEU A 183 -22.45 -6.12 -11.20
N LEU A 184 -22.57 -5.26 -12.22
CA LEU A 184 -21.65 -4.15 -12.41
C LEU A 184 -21.63 -3.20 -11.18
N ASN A 185 -20.43 -2.96 -10.65
CA ASN A 185 -20.20 -1.99 -9.59
C ASN A 185 -19.88 -0.62 -10.22
N ILE A 186 -20.93 0.10 -10.60
CA ILE A 186 -20.83 1.42 -11.27
C ILE A 186 -21.00 2.60 -10.32
N THR A 187 -20.98 2.35 -9.02
CA THR A 187 -21.12 3.41 -8.00
C THR A 187 -19.89 4.32 -7.97
N SER A 188 -20.07 5.58 -7.58
CA SER A 188 -18.97 6.53 -7.41
C SER A 188 -18.04 6.17 -6.24
N THR A 189 -18.54 5.40 -5.28
CA THR A 189 -17.82 4.91 -4.10
C THR A 189 -17.70 3.39 -4.16
N GLN A 190 -16.88 2.90 -5.11
CA GLN A 190 -16.72 1.46 -5.36
C GLN A 190 -16.16 0.70 -4.15
N ASP A 191 -15.29 1.34 -3.36
CA ASP A 191 -14.67 0.77 -2.17
C ASP A 191 -14.75 1.74 -0.98
N PRO A 192 -15.89 1.82 -0.30
CA PRO A 192 -16.04 2.71 0.86
C PRO A 192 -15.24 2.26 2.10
N TYR A 193 -14.85 0.99 2.18
CA TYR A 193 -14.02 0.46 3.27
C TYR A 193 -12.52 0.73 3.03
N GLY A 194 -12.07 0.74 1.79
CA GLY A 194 -10.71 1.08 1.38
C GLY A 194 -9.71 -0.08 1.38
N HIS A 195 -10.04 -1.23 1.97
CA HIS A 195 -9.11 -2.36 2.08
C HIS A 195 -8.78 -2.97 0.72
N GLY A 196 -9.77 -3.23 -0.13
CA GLY A 196 -9.57 -3.81 -1.45
C GLY A 196 -8.76 -2.89 -2.37
N THR A 197 -8.97 -1.57 -2.30
CA THR A 197 -8.14 -0.59 -3.00
C THR A 197 -6.69 -0.65 -2.55
N HIS A 198 -6.44 -0.78 -1.24
CA HIS A 198 -5.10 -0.94 -0.70
C HIS A 198 -4.44 -2.23 -1.19
N VAL A 199 -5.13 -3.37 -1.07
CA VAL A 199 -4.65 -4.68 -1.54
C VAL A 199 -4.33 -4.65 -3.03
N ALA A 200 -5.23 -4.11 -3.86
CA ALA A 200 -5.02 -3.95 -5.29
C ALA A 200 -3.81 -3.06 -5.61
N SER A 201 -3.57 -2.02 -4.79
CA SER A 201 -2.43 -1.13 -4.95
C SER A 201 -1.10 -1.84 -4.66
N VAL A 202 -1.04 -2.67 -3.62
CA VAL A 202 0.12 -3.51 -3.32
C VAL A 202 0.38 -4.52 -4.44
N ALA A 203 -0.67 -5.12 -4.99
CA ALA A 203 -0.54 -6.09 -6.08
C ALA A 203 -0.10 -5.42 -7.40
N ALA A 204 -0.75 -4.34 -7.81
CA ALA A 204 -0.62 -3.79 -9.16
C ALA A 204 -0.67 -2.26 -9.23
N GLY A 205 -0.37 -1.55 -8.16
CA GLY A 205 -0.25 -0.09 -8.17
C GLY A 205 0.80 0.38 -9.18
N ARG A 206 0.54 1.51 -9.85
CA ARG A 206 1.47 2.15 -10.79
C ARG A 206 1.39 3.65 -10.60
N ALA A 207 1.93 4.13 -9.51
CA ALA A 207 1.84 5.55 -9.24
C ALA A 207 2.98 6.33 -9.87
N ALA A 208 2.68 6.96 -10.98
CA ALA A 208 3.59 7.89 -11.62
C ALA A 208 3.84 9.17 -10.78
N TYR A 209 2.94 9.47 -9.84
CA TYR A 209 2.96 10.71 -9.06
C TYR A 209 3.69 10.62 -7.71
N GLN A 210 3.94 9.43 -7.23
CA GLN A 210 4.63 9.19 -5.94
C GLN A 210 5.69 8.11 -6.07
N ARG A 211 6.54 8.21 -7.09
CA ARG A 211 7.65 7.28 -7.25
C ARG A 211 8.68 7.44 -6.14
N PRO A 212 9.23 6.33 -5.73
CA PRO A 212 9.00 4.93 -6.09
C PRO A 212 7.93 4.25 -5.23
N ASP A 213 7.38 4.93 -4.21
CA ASP A 213 6.69 4.33 -3.07
C ASP A 213 5.27 3.82 -3.33
N SER A 214 4.76 3.97 -4.54
CA SER A 214 3.39 3.59 -4.90
C SER A 214 3.30 2.59 -6.05
N SER A 215 4.41 1.92 -6.38
CA SER A 215 4.43 0.83 -7.35
C SER A 215 4.18 -0.50 -6.66
N GLY A 216 3.19 -1.25 -7.15
CA GLY A 216 2.92 -2.62 -6.74
C GLY A 216 3.89 -3.63 -7.37
N VAL A 217 3.69 -4.90 -7.03
CA VAL A 217 4.52 -6.00 -7.54
C VAL A 217 4.39 -6.16 -9.05
N ALA A 218 3.18 -5.99 -9.61
CA ALA A 218 2.86 -6.16 -11.04
C ALA A 218 2.20 -4.89 -11.63
N PRO A 219 2.93 -3.76 -11.77
CA PRO A 219 2.36 -2.47 -12.12
C PRO A 219 1.81 -2.38 -13.55
N GLY A 220 2.04 -3.35 -14.40
CA GLY A 220 1.47 -3.47 -15.75
C GLY A 220 0.23 -4.37 -15.82
N ALA A 221 -0.10 -5.11 -14.77
CA ALA A 221 -1.23 -6.03 -14.77
C ALA A 221 -2.57 -5.30 -14.86
N LYS A 222 -3.56 -5.95 -15.49
CA LYS A 222 -4.97 -5.56 -15.42
C LYS A 222 -5.59 -6.02 -14.11
N LEU A 223 -6.47 -5.23 -13.54
CA LEU A 223 -7.20 -5.55 -12.33
C LEU A 223 -8.66 -5.86 -12.64
N TYR A 224 -9.19 -6.84 -11.92
CA TYR A 224 -10.59 -7.23 -11.93
C TYR A 224 -11.10 -7.13 -10.50
N ASP A 225 -11.90 -6.13 -10.24
CA ASP A 225 -12.51 -5.88 -8.95
C ASP A 225 -13.74 -6.76 -8.76
N VAL A 226 -13.70 -7.61 -7.76
CA VAL A 226 -14.79 -8.52 -7.39
C VAL A 226 -15.17 -8.23 -5.94
N LYS A 227 -16.11 -7.30 -5.77
CA LYS A 227 -16.57 -6.88 -4.45
C LYS A 227 -17.42 -7.96 -3.80
N VAL A 228 -16.96 -8.46 -2.64
CA VAL A 228 -17.64 -9.48 -1.82
C VAL A 228 -17.87 -8.99 -0.39
N LEU A 229 -17.28 -7.86 0.00
CA LEU A 229 -17.45 -7.24 1.31
C LEU A 229 -18.18 -5.90 1.19
N ASP A 230 -18.88 -5.49 2.24
CA ASP A 230 -19.60 -4.21 2.30
C ASP A 230 -18.72 -3.02 2.73
N SER A 231 -19.38 -1.94 3.13
CA SER A 231 -18.72 -0.72 3.63
C SER A 231 -18.08 -0.88 5.01
N GLU A 232 -18.37 -1.95 5.71
CA GLU A 232 -17.82 -2.27 7.03
C GLU A 232 -16.78 -3.39 6.96
N GLY A 233 -16.48 -3.87 5.74
CA GLY A 233 -15.54 -4.97 5.51
C GLY A 233 -16.13 -6.36 5.83
N VAL A 234 -17.47 -6.48 5.82
CA VAL A 234 -18.18 -7.72 6.13
C VAL A 234 -18.87 -8.27 4.88
N GLY A 235 -18.84 -9.57 4.70
CA GLY A 235 -19.52 -10.28 3.62
C GLY A 235 -19.93 -11.69 4.06
N THR A 236 -20.62 -12.39 3.20
CA THR A 236 -21.02 -13.78 3.43
C THR A 236 -20.13 -14.74 2.68
N LEU A 237 -20.08 -15.99 3.12
CA LEU A 237 -19.34 -17.04 2.40
C LEU A 237 -19.92 -17.27 0.99
N SER A 238 -21.25 -17.13 0.83
CA SER A 238 -21.90 -17.20 -0.48
C SER A 238 -21.42 -16.12 -1.43
N ASP A 239 -21.28 -14.86 -0.99
CA ASP A 239 -20.74 -13.78 -1.82
C ASP A 239 -19.31 -14.09 -2.32
N VAL A 240 -18.50 -14.69 -1.43
CA VAL A 240 -17.13 -15.10 -1.75
C VAL A 240 -17.13 -16.25 -2.77
N LEU A 241 -17.99 -17.24 -2.60
CA LEU A 241 -18.09 -18.38 -3.52
C LEU A 241 -18.58 -17.93 -4.90
N GLU A 242 -19.55 -17.04 -4.97
CA GLU A 242 -19.99 -16.43 -6.23
C GLU A 242 -18.88 -15.63 -6.89
N GLY A 243 -18.09 -14.89 -6.10
CA GLY A 243 -16.93 -14.18 -6.62
C GLY A 243 -15.87 -15.12 -7.21
N ILE A 244 -15.57 -16.22 -6.53
CA ILE A 244 -14.66 -17.27 -7.05
C ILE A 244 -15.21 -17.87 -8.34
N GLN A 245 -16.50 -18.21 -8.37
CA GLN A 245 -17.17 -18.75 -9.54
C GLN A 245 -17.09 -17.80 -10.74
N TRP A 246 -17.34 -16.51 -10.52
CA TRP A 246 -17.22 -15.47 -11.54
C TRP A 246 -15.79 -15.41 -12.10
N VAL A 247 -14.77 -15.44 -11.24
CA VAL A 247 -13.36 -15.43 -11.66
C VAL A 247 -13.03 -16.66 -12.49
N ILE A 248 -13.46 -17.86 -12.07
CA ILE A 248 -13.22 -19.10 -12.82
C ILE A 248 -13.87 -19.02 -14.21
N PHE A 249 -15.12 -18.55 -14.30
CA PHE A 249 -15.85 -18.41 -15.55
C PHE A 249 -15.13 -17.47 -16.54
N HIS A 250 -14.63 -16.33 -16.06
CA HIS A 250 -13.97 -15.32 -16.88
C HIS A 250 -12.45 -15.46 -17.00
N ALA A 251 -11.85 -16.47 -16.37
CA ALA A 251 -10.38 -16.60 -16.31
C ALA A 251 -9.73 -16.63 -17.68
N ARG A 252 -10.34 -17.32 -18.64
CA ARG A 252 -9.81 -17.42 -20.01
C ARG A 252 -10.04 -16.14 -20.82
N GLU A 253 -11.25 -15.59 -20.74
CA GLU A 253 -11.65 -14.39 -21.47
C GLU A 253 -10.77 -13.19 -21.12
N TYR A 254 -10.52 -13.00 -19.83
CA TYR A 254 -9.80 -11.85 -19.30
C TYR A 254 -8.34 -12.12 -18.99
N ASN A 255 -7.85 -13.31 -19.32
CA ASN A 255 -6.50 -13.79 -18.99
C ASN A 255 -6.17 -13.59 -17.49
N ILE A 256 -7.13 -13.87 -16.60
CA ILE A 256 -6.90 -13.83 -15.16
C ILE A 256 -6.03 -15.02 -14.78
N ARG A 257 -4.89 -14.75 -14.16
CA ARG A 257 -3.91 -15.76 -13.76
C ARG A 257 -3.72 -15.82 -12.26
N VAL A 258 -4.15 -14.78 -11.55
CA VAL A 258 -4.03 -14.65 -10.11
C VAL A 258 -5.36 -14.16 -9.55
N MET A 259 -5.78 -14.79 -8.48
CA MET A 259 -6.89 -14.33 -7.65
C MET A 259 -6.36 -14.09 -6.24
N ASN A 260 -6.56 -12.87 -5.74
CA ASN A 260 -6.26 -12.52 -4.37
C ASN A 260 -7.53 -12.49 -3.53
N ARG A 261 -7.48 -13.17 -2.40
CA ARG A 261 -8.55 -13.21 -1.40
C ARG A 261 -7.96 -12.91 -0.03
N SER A 262 -7.91 -11.63 0.34
CA SER A 262 -7.38 -11.16 1.63
C SER A 262 -8.47 -11.08 2.70
N LEU A 263 -9.21 -12.18 2.89
CA LEU A 263 -10.31 -12.27 3.85
C LEU A 263 -10.33 -13.66 4.50
N ALA A 264 -10.90 -13.73 5.69
CA ALA A 264 -11.05 -14.97 6.45
C ALA A 264 -12.43 -15.04 7.07
N ALA A 265 -12.93 -16.26 7.25
CA ALA A 265 -14.08 -16.54 8.09
C ALA A 265 -13.69 -17.54 9.17
N GLN A 266 -14.35 -17.45 10.33
CA GLN A 266 -14.19 -18.49 11.36
C GLN A 266 -14.82 -19.78 10.86
N SER A 267 -14.06 -20.87 10.93
CA SER A 267 -14.57 -22.19 10.62
C SER A 267 -14.33 -23.15 11.77
N THR A 268 -15.33 -23.98 12.05
CA THR A 268 -15.23 -25.14 12.94
C THR A 268 -15.18 -26.44 12.16
N ALA A 269 -15.25 -26.36 10.82
CA ALA A 269 -15.19 -27.51 9.93
C ALA A 269 -13.75 -27.96 9.64
N SER A 270 -13.60 -29.23 9.23
CA SER A 270 -12.33 -29.72 8.72
C SER A 270 -11.95 -29.02 7.41
N TRP A 271 -10.67 -28.76 7.19
CA TRP A 271 -10.17 -28.21 5.92
C TRP A 271 -10.61 -28.98 4.66
N ARG A 272 -10.99 -30.27 4.83
CA ARG A 272 -11.50 -31.11 3.73
C ARG A 272 -12.99 -30.87 3.41
N THR A 273 -13.71 -30.26 4.31
CA THR A 273 -15.17 -30.08 4.20
C THR A 273 -15.58 -28.62 4.28
N ASP A 274 -14.64 -27.71 4.58
CA ASP A 274 -14.91 -26.30 4.62
C ASP A 274 -14.92 -25.73 3.18
N PRO A 275 -16.04 -25.14 2.74
CA PRO A 275 -16.13 -24.55 1.40
C PRO A 275 -15.09 -23.48 1.09
N GLN A 276 -14.45 -22.90 2.11
CA GLN A 276 -13.36 -21.93 1.92
C GLN A 276 -12.04 -22.58 1.52
N CYS A 277 -11.88 -23.88 1.75
CA CYS A 277 -10.64 -24.64 1.53
C CYS A 277 -10.71 -25.56 0.31
N ILE A 278 -11.90 -25.74 -0.26
CA ILE A 278 -12.14 -26.52 -1.47
C ILE A 278 -12.00 -25.62 -2.70
#